data_0c3008193d9fde2794d0e9d08a61980b
#
_entry.id   0c3008193d9fde2794d0e9d08a61980b
#
_cell.length_a   1.000
_cell.length_b   1.000
_cell.length_c   1.000
_cell.angle_alpha   90.00
_cell.angle_beta   90.00
_cell.angle_gamma   90.00
#
_symmetry.space_group_name_H-M   'P 1'
#
loop_
_entity.id
_entity.type
_entity.pdbx_description
1 polymer ?
#
loop_
_entity_poly.entity_id
_entity_poly.type
_entity_poly.pdbx_seq_one_letter_code
_entity_poly.pdbx_strand_id
1 'polypeptide(L)'
;MKQLINYCPVHGYKEEIAAYPGGMAGYLKDSNLDGVELYVYDTKPYEEDYSEWATGVHLKYWPYWLDFWYNNKEELARNHKNKQEMEAYFNGAVNRDQWLEVIQKNITASLAVKPEYLVWHVSHCGLEEAFTRKFTYNDEQIIDATVEVFNSISTCVPDDVKVLFENLWWPGLTLTNPQVVDRFFSKLNKSNVGIMLDTGHLMSTNLELQSEKEALAYIKKVVHNLGSYKDL
;
A
#
# COMPACT_ATOMS: atom_id res chain seq x y z
N MET A 1 -22.10 -4.76 -0.01
CA MET A 1 -20.70 -4.46 0.35
C MET A 1 -19.98 -5.80 0.47
N LYS A 2 -18.83 -5.97 -0.21
CA LYS A 2 -18.05 -7.21 -0.10
C LYS A 2 -17.29 -7.24 1.22
N GLN A 3 -17.18 -8.41 1.83
CA GLN A 3 -16.34 -8.68 2.99
C GLN A 3 -15.16 -9.52 2.54
N LEU A 4 -13.96 -9.00 2.70
CA LEU A 4 -12.72 -9.62 2.25
C LEU A 4 -11.81 -9.88 3.45
N ILE A 5 -10.89 -10.82 3.29
CA ILE A 5 -9.77 -11.01 4.21
C ILE A 5 -8.46 -10.78 3.47
N ASN A 6 -7.50 -10.18 4.14
CA ASN A 6 -6.13 -10.11 3.62
C ASN A 6 -5.50 -11.50 3.61
N TYR A 7 -4.99 -11.91 2.45
CA TYR A 7 -4.34 -13.21 2.27
C TYR A 7 -2.96 -13.06 1.64
N CYS A 8 -1.98 -13.60 2.33
CA CYS A 8 -0.60 -13.63 1.90
C CYS A 8 -0.18 -15.10 1.68
N PRO A 9 0.01 -15.55 0.42
CA PRO A 9 0.31 -16.96 0.11
C PRO A 9 1.78 -17.32 0.40
N VAL A 10 2.23 -17.08 1.62
CA VAL A 10 3.54 -17.50 2.12
C VAL A 10 3.46 -18.86 2.80
N HIS A 11 4.64 -19.50 2.96
CA HIS A 11 4.76 -20.74 3.73
C HIS A 11 4.13 -20.59 5.12
N GLY A 12 3.36 -21.58 5.54
CA GLY A 12 2.55 -21.58 6.75
C GLY A 12 1.08 -21.27 6.45
N TYR A 13 0.74 -20.09 5.99
CA TYR A 13 -0.65 -19.72 5.65
C TYR A 13 -1.20 -20.52 4.46
N LYS A 14 -0.33 -20.78 3.48
CA LYS A 14 -0.69 -21.57 2.31
C LYS A 14 -1.04 -23.01 2.69
N GLU A 15 -0.24 -23.62 3.56
CA GLU A 15 -0.46 -24.96 4.08
C GLU A 15 -1.71 -25.03 4.99
N GLU A 16 -1.95 -24.02 5.82
CA GLU A 16 -3.15 -23.93 6.65
C GLU A 16 -4.43 -23.90 5.81
N ILE A 17 -4.45 -23.05 4.77
CA ILE A 17 -5.61 -22.97 3.86
C ILE A 17 -5.75 -24.27 3.04
N ALA A 18 -4.65 -24.86 2.58
CA ALA A 18 -4.71 -26.12 1.85
C ALA A 18 -5.22 -27.29 2.71
N ALA A 19 -4.95 -27.26 4.04
CA ALA A 19 -5.44 -28.27 4.97
C ALA A 19 -6.89 -28.00 5.47
N TYR A 20 -7.45 -26.82 5.19
CA TYR A 20 -8.82 -26.48 5.59
C TYR A 20 -9.84 -27.33 4.78
N PRO A 21 -10.94 -27.81 5.39
CA PRO A 21 -11.97 -28.55 4.66
C PRO A 21 -12.55 -27.74 3.48
N GLY A 22 -12.31 -28.21 2.24
CA GLY A 22 -12.68 -27.50 1.02
C GLY A 22 -11.71 -26.39 0.61
N GLY A 23 -10.53 -26.30 1.23
CA GLY A 23 -9.50 -25.31 0.92
C GLY A 23 -9.98 -23.86 1.09
N MET A 24 -9.52 -22.95 0.22
CA MET A 24 -9.92 -21.54 0.25
C MET A 24 -11.42 -21.36 0.11
N ALA A 25 -12.08 -22.09 -0.79
CA ALA A 25 -13.53 -21.99 -0.98
C ALA A 25 -14.30 -22.37 0.30
N GLY A 26 -13.88 -23.44 0.98
CA GLY A 26 -14.46 -23.85 2.27
C GLY A 26 -14.25 -22.79 3.34
N TYR A 27 -13.03 -22.27 3.46
CA TYR A 27 -12.68 -21.23 4.43
C TYR A 27 -13.51 -19.95 4.25
N LEU A 28 -13.60 -19.43 3.02
CA LEU A 28 -14.38 -18.23 2.71
C LEU A 28 -15.88 -18.43 3.01
N LYS A 29 -16.43 -19.58 2.63
CA LYS A 29 -17.82 -19.92 2.90
C LYS A 29 -18.13 -19.98 4.41
N ASP A 30 -17.32 -20.71 5.18
CA ASP A 30 -17.54 -20.90 6.61
C ASP A 30 -17.31 -19.59 7.41
N SER A 31 -16.46 -18.70 6.89
CA SER A 31 -16.19 -17.37 7.46
C SER A 31 -17.14 -16.28 6.95
N ASN A 32 -18.08 -16.61 6.05
CA ASN A 32 -19.00 -15.66 5.40
C ASN A 32 -18.26 -14.50 4.73
N LEU A 33 -17.19 -14.82 3.99
CA LEU A 33 -16.39 -13.87 3.24
C LEU A 33 -16.65 -13.99 1.74
N ASP A 34 -16.60 -12.87 1.02
CA ASP A 34 -16.84 -12.77 -0.43
C ASP A 34 -15.58 -13.03 -1.26
N GLY A 35 -14.39 -13.00 -0.64
CA GLY A 35 -13.11 -13.20 -1.30
C GLY A 35 -11.92 -12.75 -0.46
N VAL A 36 -10.79 -12.54 -1.13
CA VAL A 36 -9.56 -12.09 -0.50
C VAL A 36 -9.05 -10.79 -1.13
N GLU A 37 -8.33 -10.00 -0.33
CA GLU A 37 -7.35 -9.04 -0.80
C GLU A 37 -5.99 -9.71 -0.76
N LEU A 38 -5.45 -10.01 -1.95
CA LEU A 38 -4.25 -10.81 -2.11
C LEU A 38 -3.00 -9.94 -1.98
N TYR A 39 -2.05 -10.31 -1.12
CA TYR A 39 -0.73 -9.68 -1.11
C TYR A 39 0.13 -10.20 -2.26
N VAL A 40 0.62 -9.29 -3.13
CA VAL A 40 1.58 -9.61 -4.19
C VAL A 40 2.84 -8.77 -4.02
N TYR A 41 3.87 -9.35 -3.40
CA TYR A 41 5.15 -8.68 -3.14
C TYR A 41 6.29 -9.13 -4.07
N ASP A 42 6.03 -10.05 -4.99
CA ASP A 42 7.00 -10.46 -6.01
C ASP A 42 6.78 -9.68 -7.32
N THR A 43 7.75 -9.81 -8.21
CA THR A 43 7.74 -9.27 -9.58
C THR A 43 7.28 -10.30 -10.61
N LYS A 44 6.85 -11.47 -10.15
CA LYS A 44 6.29 -12.56 -10.94
C LYS A 44 4.93 -12.97 -10.38
N PRO A 45 3.98 -13.38 -11.25
CA PRO A 45 2.74 -13.99 -10.79
C PRO A 45 3.02 -15.22 -9.91
N TYR A 46 2.12 -15.50 -8.99
CA TYR A 46 2.15 -16.77 -8.25
C TYR A 46 1.93 -17.95 -9.20
N GLU A 47 2.49 -19.10 -8.87
CA GLU A 47 2.29 -20.34 -9.64
C GLU A 47 0.84 -20.84 -9.54
N GLU A 48 0.20 -20.62 -8.38
CA GLU A 48 -1.20 -20.92 -8.16
C GLU A 48 -2.09 -19.82 -8.70
N ASP A 49 -3.23 -20.18 -9.26
CA ASP A 49 -4.25 -19.26 -9.72
C ASP A 49 -5.19 -18.85 -8.57
N TYR A 50 -5.10 -17.60 -8.16
CA TYR A 50 -5.97 -16.99 -7.13
C TYR A 50 -7.10 -16.15 -7.74
N SER A 51 -7.29 -16.15 -9.06
CA SER A 51 -8.26 -15.27 -9.74
C SER A 51 -9.72 -15.55 -9.37
N GLU A 52 -10.02 -16.76 -8.87
CA GLU A 52 -11.35 -17.12 -8.41
C GLU A 52 -11.73 -16.37 -7.11
N TRP A 53 -10.74 -16.05 -6.26
CA TRP A 53 -10.99 -15.50 -4.91
C TRP A 53 -10.46 -14.09 -4.72
N ALA A 54 -9.46 -13.68 -5.50
CA ALA A 54 -8.84 -12.37 -5.35
C ALA A 54 -9.74 -11.27 -5.91
N THR A 55 -10.37 -10.49 -5.03
CA THR A 55 -11.13 -9.31 -5.40
C THR A 55 -10.23 -8.10 -5.55
N GLY A 56 -9.28 -7.92 -4.64
CA GLY A 56 -8.30 -6.85 -4.67
C GLY A 56 -6.89 -7.39 -4.51
N VAL A 57 -5.90 -6.57 -4.82
CA VAL A 57 -4.50 -6.91 -4.62
C VAL A 57 -3.78 -5.80 -3.87
N HIS A 58 -3.10 -6.21 -2.82
CA HIS A 58 -2.17 -5.38 -2.09
C HIS A 58 -0.80 -5.44 -2.74
N LEU A 59 -0.34 -4.31 -3.29
CA LEU A 59 0.97 -4.20 -3.95
C LEU A 59 2.12 -4.26 -2.94
N LYS A 60 3.31 -4.61 -3.43
CA LYS A 60 4.51 -4.52 -2.62
C LYS A 60 4.73 -3.09 -2.14
N TYR A 61 5.03 -2.94 -0.87
CA TYR A 61 5.40 -1.68 -0.24
C TYR A 61 6.88 -1.65 0.14
N TRP A 62 7.54 -0.51 -0.11
CA TRP A 62 8.91 -0.22 0.31
C TRP A 62 8.88 0.94 1.32
N PRO A 63 8.94 0.70 2.64
CA PRO A 63 8.81 1.77 3.63
C PRO A 63 9.82 2.91 3.48
N TYR A 64 11.07 2.63 3.15
CA TYR A 64 12.15 3.64 3.04
C TYR A 64 12.67 3.79 1.60
N TRP A 65 11.78 4.20 0.71
CA TRP A 65 12.04 4.31 -0.73
C TRP A 65 12.48 5.71 -1.21
N LEU A 66 12.13 6.78 -0.48
CA LEU A 66 12.28 8.16 -0.94
C LEU A 66 13.76 8.56 -1.09
N ASP A 67 14.62 8.09 -0.19
CA ASP A 67 16.06 8.28 -0.26
C ASP A 67 16.66 7.64 -1.52
N PHE A 68 16.14 6.49 -1.94
CA PHE A 68 16.52 5.82 -3.18
C PHE A 68 16.06 6.63 -4.40
N TRP A 69 14.83 7.15 -4.36
CA TRP A 69 14.26 7.98 -5.42
C TRP A 69 15.10 9.25 -5.64
N TYR A 70 15.49 9.93 -4.58
CA TYR A 70 16.30 11.15 -4.64
C TYR A 70 17.82 10.91 -4.65
N ASN A 71 18.27 9.64 -4.62
CA ASN A 71 19.69 9.25 -4.55
C ASN A 71 20.41 9.89 -3.34
N ASN A 72 19.73 9.94 -2.19
CA ASN A 72 20.29 10.42 -0.93
C ASN A 72 21.21 9.36 -0.31
N LYS A 73 22.49 9.38 -0.69
CA LYS A 73 23.46 8.35 -0.32
C LYS A 73 23.70 8.23 1.18
N GLU A 74 23.56 9.34 1.91
CA GLU A 74 23.78 9.36 3.36
C GLU A 74 22.67 8.58 4.08
N GLU A 75 21.40 8.88 3.78
CA GLU A 75 20.27 8.16 4.37
C GLU A 75 20.18 6.71 3.90
N LEU A 76 20.50 6.43 2.63
CA LEU A 76 20.61 5.05 2.15
C LEU A 76 21.63 4.23 2.94
N ALA A 77 22.80 4.83 3.27
CA ALA A 77 23.82 4.17 4.08
C ALA A 77 23.40 3.97 5.56
N ARG A 78 22.46 4.76 6.08
CA ARG A 78 21.87 4.55 7.41
C ARG A 78 20.86 3.41 7.43
N ASN A 79 20.07 3.28 6.37
CA ASN A 79 19.00 2.29 6.28
C ASN A 79 19.47 0.93 5.76
N HIS A 80 20.63 0.83 5.13
CA HIS A 80 21.20 -0.39 4.55
C HIS A 80 22.66 -0.59 4.97
N LYS A 81 23.01 -1.78 5.45
CA LYS A 81 24.38 -2.10 5.90
C LYS A 81 25.42 -2.03 4.77
N ASN A 82 24.99 -2.32 3.56
CA ASN A 82 25.85 -2.33 2.37
C ASN A 82 25.00 -2.27 1.09
N LYS A 83 25.71 -2.10 -0.04
CA LYS A 83 25.09 -2.01 -1.37
C LYS A 83 24.28 -3.26 -1.76
N GLN A 84 24.74 -4.44 -1.38
CA GLN A 84 24.06 -5.70 -1.71
C GLN A 84 22.69 -5.82 -0.99
N GLU A 85 22.64 -5.40 0.29
CA GLU A 85 21.38 -5.35 1.05
C GLU A 85 20.41 -4.33 0.44
N MET A 86 20.91 -3.15 0.05
CA MET A 86 20.09 -2.16 -0.66
C MET A 86 19.55 -2.69 -1.98
N GLU A 87 20.40 -3.29 -2.82
CA GLU A 87 19.97 -3.89 -4.09
C GLU A 87 18.93 -5.00 -3.85
N ALA A 88 19.13 -5.86 -2.86
CA ALA A 88 18.15 -6.90 -2.51
C ALA A 88 16.81 -6.31 -2.05
N TYR A 89 16.84 -5.25 -1.24
CA TYR A 89 15.64 -4.54 -0.77
C TYR A 89 14.83 -3.97 -1.95
N PHE A 90 15.50 -3.38 -2.95
CA PHE A 90 14.87 -2.84 -4.16
C PHE A 90 14.74 -3.87 -5.30
N ASN A 91 14.76 -5.17 -5.00
CA ASN A 91 14.62 -6.27 -5.98
C ASN A 91 15.64 -6.21 -7.14
N GLY A 92 16.89 -5.86 -6.84
CA GLY A 92 17.98 -5.77 -7.81
C GLY A 92 18.11 -4.41 -8.49
N ALA A 93 17.21 -3.46 -8.25
CA ALA A 93 17.34 -2.11 -8.79
C ALA A 93 18.50 -1.35 -8.14
N VAL A 94 19.31 -0.67 -8.96
CA VAL A 94 20.44 0.14 -8.51
C VAL A 94 20.22 1.65 -8.74
N ASN A 95 19.12 2.01 -9.36
CA ASN A 95 18.69 3.39 -9.61
C ASN A 95 17.15 3.45 -9.75
N ARG A 96 16.63 4.69 -9.78
CA ARG A 96 15.19 4.94 -9.84
C ARG A 96 14.50 4.34 -11.09
N ASP A 97 15.17 4.37 -12.25
CA ASP A 97 14.56 3.89 -13.49
C ASP A 97 14.36 2.36 -13.44
N GLN A 98 15.35 1.63 -12.94
CA GLN A 98 15.24 0.19 -12.71
C GLN A 98 14.22 -0.14 -11.62
N TRP A 99 14.08 0.72 -10.59
CA TRP A 99 13.07 0.53 -9.57
C TRP A 99 11.65 0.76 -10.11
N LEU A 100 11.45 1.72 -11.01
CA LEU A 100 10.18 1.86 -11.74
C LEU A 100 9.84 0.60 -12.53
N GLU A 101 10.83 -0.04 -13.20
CA GLU A 101 10.63 -1.34 -13.86
C GLU A 101 10.23 -2.45 -12.88
N VAL A 102 10.80 -2.45 -11.66
CA VAL A 102 10.43 -3.41 -10.61
C VAL A 102 8.98 -3.20 -10.18
N ILE A 103 8.55 -1.95 -9.98
CA ILE A 103 7.16 -1.63 -9.65
C ILE A 103 6.21 -2.05 -10.79
N GLN A 104 6.56 -1.76 -12.05
CA GLN A 104 5.77 -2.18 -13.21
C GLN A 104 5.61 -3.71 -13.28
N LYS A 105 6.68 -4.46 -12.99
CA LYS A 105 6.63 -5.93 -12.93
C LYS A 105 5.74 -6.42 -11.77
N ASN A 106 5.77 -5.77 -10.60
CA ASN A 106 4.88 -6.10 -9.49
C ASN A 106 3.41 -5.82 -9.85
N ILE A 107 3.11 -4.69 -10.51
CA ILE A 107 1.76 -4.39 -11.02
C ILE A 107 1.33 -5.45 -12.03
N THR A 108 2.19 -5.81 -12.99
CA THR A 108 1.90 -6.84 -14.00
C THR A 108 1.61 -8.19 -13.34
N ALA A 109 2.40 -8.59 -12.34
CA ALA A 109 2.18 -9.81 -11.56
C ALA A 109 0.84 -9.75 -10.81
N SER A 110 0.49 -8.60 -10.27
CA SER A 110 -0.78 -8.36 -9.55
C SER A 110 -1.99 -8.45 -10.47
N LEU A 111 -1.87 -7.97 -11.70
CA LEU A 111 -2.96 -8.01 -12.70
C LEU A 111 -3.24 -9.43 -13.23
N ALA A 112 -2.36 -10.39 -12.99
CA ALA A 112 -2.56 -11.79 -13.41
C ALA A 112 -3.79 -12.43 -12.76
N VAL A 113 -4.18 -12.00 -11.55
CA VAL A 113 -5.39 -12.49 -10.85
C VAL A 113 -6.66 -11.70 -11.20
N LYS A 114 -6.59 -10.74 -12.14
CA LYS A 114 -7.71 -9.93 -12.62
C LYS A 114 -8.46 -9.20 -11.49
N PRO A 115 -7.77 -8.43 -10.64
CA PRO A 115 -8.37 -7.78 -9.49
C PRO A 115 -9.30 -6.63 -9.91
N GLU A 116 -10.29 -6.29 -9.08
CA GLU A 116 -11.11 -5.09 -9.23
C GLU A 116 -10.33 -3.82 -8.87
N TYR A 117 -9.36 -3.94 -7.92
CA TYR A 117 -8.53 -2.84 -7.47
C TYR A 117 -7.14 -3.29 -7.03
N LEU A 118 -6.22 -2.32 -7.02
CA LEU A 118 -4.88 -2.43 -6.46
C LEU A 118 -4.75 -1.48 -5.28
N VAL A 119 -4.14 -1.92 -4.18
CA VAL A 119 -3.84 -1.07 -3.01
C VAL A 119 -2.39 -0.61 -3.06
N TRP A 120 -2.17 0.69 -2.91
CA TRP A 120 -0.87 1.35 -2.91
C TRP A 120 -0.68 2.16 -1.64
N HIS A 121 0.31 1.85 -0.85
CA HIS A 121 0.69 2.65 0.32
C HIS A 121 1.37 3.96 -0.06
N VAL A 122 0.96 5.05 0.57
CA VAL A 122 1.53 6.39 0.34
C VAL A 122 2.20 6.89 1.61
N SER A 123 3.44 6.45 1.83
CA SER A 123 4.21 6.84 3.00
C SER A 123 5.71 6.60 2.78
N HIS A 124 6.53 7.23 3.63
CA HIS A 124 7.94 6.92 3.78
C HIS A 124 8.33 6.97 5.26
N CYS A 125 9.15 5.99 5.68
CA CYS A 125 9.65 5.93 7.03
C CYS A 125 10.93 5.10 7.08
N GLY A 126 12.05 5.70 7.46
CA GLY A 126 13.30 5.02 7.72
C GLY A 126 13.24 4.15 8.98
N LEU A 127 14.17 3.21 9.11
CA LEU A 127 14.18 2.28 10.24
C LEU A 127 14.26 3.00 11.59
N GLU A 128 15.17 3.97 11.74
CA GLU A 128 15.32 4.76 12.97
C GLU A 128 14.10 5.65 13.23
N GLU A 129 13.52 6.23 12.18
CA GLU A 129 12.36 7.11 12.24
C GLU A 129 11.12 6.40 12.81
N ALA A 130 10.95 5.11 12.47
CA ALA A 130 9.84 4.28 12.98
C ALA A 130 9.83 4.18 14.51
N PHE A 131 11.03 4.20 15.15
CA PHE A 131 11.17 4.13 16.61
C PHE A 131 11.22 5.51 17.27
N THR A 132 11.88 6.48 16.63
CA THR A 132 12.13 7.82 17.22
C THR A 132 11.03 8.81 16.92
N ARG A 133 10.22 8.57 15.87
CA ARG A 133 9.24 9.51 15.30
C ARG A 133 9.84 10.86 14.91
N LYS A 134 11.13 10.88 14.59
CA LYS A 134 11.83 12.04 14.05
C LYS A 134 12.00 11.84 12.55
N PHE A 135 11.08 12.36 11.78
CA PHE A 135 11.01 12.15 10.34
C PHE A 135 11.84 13.18 9.58
N THR A 136 12.57 12.71 8.57
CA THR A 136 13.41 13.53 7.67
C THR A 136 12.52 14.27 6.66
N TYR A 137 11.44 13.61 6.21
CA TYR A 137 10.53 14.14 5.21
C TYR A 137 9.16 14.42 5.81
N ASN A 138 8.49 15.44 5.29
CA ASN A 138 7.10 15.77 5.65
C ASN A 138 6.09 15.17 4.65
N ASP A 139 4.80 15.29 4.98
CA ASP A 139 3.71 14.76 4.16
C ASP A 139 3.79 15.25 2.70
N GLU A 140 4.00 16.57 2.50
CA GLU A 140 4.00 17.16 1.15
C GLU A 140 5.14 16.62 0.27
N GLN A 141 6.34 16.45 0.83
CA GLN A 141 7.47 15.90 0.10
C GLN A 141 7.22 14.46 -0.34
N ILE A 142 6.62 13.66 0.54
CA ILE A 142 6.34 12.26 0.27
C ILE A 142 5.22 12.09 -0.76
N ILE A 143 4.11 12.85 -0.62
CA ILE A 143 3.01 12.76 -1.59
C ILE A 143 3.44 13.26 -2.98
N ASP A 144 4.24 14.32 -3.06
CA ASP A 144 4.72 14.84 -4.34
C ASP A 144 5.61 13.81 -5.05
N ALA A 145 6.54 13.18 -4.33
CA ALA A 145 7.37 12.11 -4.89
C ALA A 145 6.52 10.86 -5.25
N THR A 146 5.51 10.51 -4.45
CA THR A 146 4.59 9.42 -4.80
C THR A 146 3.82 9.72 -6.09
N VAL A 147 3.39 10.96 -6.28
CA VAL A 147 2.76 11.41 -7.53
C VAL A 147 3.72 11.26 -8.72
N GLU A 148 5.00 11.65 -8.57
CA GLU A 148 6.01 11.47 -9.63
C GLU A 148 6.18 10.00 -9.99
N VAL A 149 6.36 9.13 -9.00
CA VAL A 149 6.50 7.67 -9.20
C VAL A 149 5.25 7.11 -9.87
N PHE A 150 4.08 7.36 -9.30
CA PHE A 150 2.82 6.81 -9.82
C PHE A 150 2.52 7.27 -11.24
N ASN A 151 2.63 8.57 -11.52
CA ASN A 151 2.37 9.11 -12.84
C ASN A 151 3.32 8.56 -13.91
N SER A 152 4.56 8.21 -13.54
CA SER A 152 5.53 7.58 -14.45
C SER A 152 5.14 6.16 -14.88
N ILE A 153 4.30 5.48 -14.11
CA ILE A 153 3.91 4.07 -14.33
C ILE A 153 2.40 3.84 -14.43
N SER A 154 1.59 4.87 -14.28
CA SER A 154 0.11 4.77 -14.23
C SER A 154 -0.50 4.10 -15.47
N THR A 155 0.15 4.21 -16.63
CA THR A 155 -0.27 3.54 -17.87
C THR A 155 -0.16 2.01 -17.83
N CYS A 156 0.57 1.46 -16.85
CA CYS A 156 0.63 0.00 -16.64
C CYS A 156 -0.63 -0.56 -15.96
N VAL A 157 -1.45 0.28 -15.36
CA VAL A 157 -2.72 -0.11 -14.75
C VAL A 157 -3.86 0.11 -15.74
N PRO A 158 -4.63 -0.92 -16.12
CA PRO A 158 -5.81 -0.79 -16.98
C PRO A 158 -6.84 0.20 -16.41
N ASP A 159 -7.66 0.82 -17.28
CA ASP A 159 -8.62 1.83 -16.85
C ASP A 159 -9.82 1.26 -16.07
N ASP A 160 -10.09 -0.02 -16.22
CA ASP A 160 -11.12 -0.76 -15.49
C ASP A 160 -10.66 -1.27 -14.11
N VAL A 161 -9.36 -1.16 -13.79
CA VAL A 161 -8.80 -1.51 -12.47
C VAL A 161 -8.61 -0.24 -11.65
N LYS A 162 -9.24 -0.16 -10.49
CA LYS A 162 -9.13 0.99 -9.58
C LYS A 162 -7.80 0.94 -8.81
N VAL A 163 -7.17 2.10 -8.56
CA VAL A 163 -6.05 2.19 -7.63
C VAL A 163 -6.52 2.87 -6.34
N LEU A 164 -6.43 2.16 -5.24
CA LEU A 164 -6.76 2.67 -3.91
C LEU A 164 -5.48 3.02 -3.17
N PHE A 165 -5.35 4.30 -2.82
CA PHE A 165 -4.22 4.80 -2.05
C PHE A 165 -4.51 4.67 -0.57
N GLU A 166 -3.67 3.89 0.13
CA GLU A 166 -3.85 3.59 1.54
C GLU A 166 -3.08 4.56 2.43
N ASN A 167 -3.76 5.00 3.48
CA ASN A 167 -3.15 5.83 4.52
C ASN A 167 -2.28 4.99 5.47
N LEU A 168 -1.18 5.61 5.93
CA LEU A 168 -0.37 5.12 7.04
C LEU A 168 -0.31 6.17 8.16
N TRP A 169 0.29 5.78 9.30
CA TRP A 169 0.52 6.68 10.45
C TRP A 169 1.87 7.41 10.38
N TRP A 170 2.73 7.03 9.46
CA TRP A 170 3.97 7.73 9.10
C TRP A 170 3.68 8.84 8.10
N PRO A 171 4.59 9.83 7.93
CA PRO A 171 4.38 10.90 6.96
C PRO A 171 4.05 10.39 5.55
N GLY A 172 3.20 11.14 4.86
CA GLY A 172 2.65 10.83 3.55
C GLY A 172 1.15 11.10 3.50
N LEU A 173 0.36 10.16 2.99
CA LEU A 173 -1.10 10.28 2.94
C LEU A 173 -1.73 9.79 4.26
N THR A 174 -1.61 10.58 5.33
CA THR A 174 -2.18 10.25 6.65
C THR A 174 -3.70 10.46 6.73
N LEU A 175 -4.29 11.15 5.75
CA LEU A 175 -5.70 11.60 5.68
C LEU A 175 -6.08 12.63 6.76
N THR A 176 -5.18 13.04 7.64
CA THR A 176 -5.47 13.97 8.74
C THR A 176 -5.51 15.44 8.30
N ASN A 177 -4.89 15.76 7.16
CA ASN A 177 -4.84 17.09 6.56
C ASN A 177 -5.53 17.10 5.17
N PRO A 178 -6.73 17.70 5.04
CA PRO A 178 -7.45 17.78 3.77
C PRO A 178 -6.68 18.47 2.63
N GLN A 179 -5.80 19.42 2.93
CA GLN A 179 -5.00 20.12 1.92
C GLN A 179 -3.94 19.19 1.32
N VAL A 180 -3.37 18.29 2.11
CA VAL A 180 -2.45 17.25 1.64
C VAL A 180 -3.19 16.26 0.74
N VAL A 181 -4.41 15.85 1.12
CA VAL A 181 -5.26 14.96 0.32
C VAL A 181 -5.59 15.61 -1.03
N ASP A 182 -6.06 16.87 -1.03
CA ASP A 182 -6.37 17.62 -2.25
C ASP A 182 -5.13 17.76 -3.15
N ARG A 183 -3.99 18.14 -2.58
CA ARG A 183 -2.71 18.24 -3.29
C ARG A 183 -2.33 16.92 -3.97
N PHE A 184 -2.51 15.79 -3.28
CA PHE A 184 -2.19 14.48 -3.82
C PHE A 184 -3.09 14.11 -5.00
N PHE A 185 -4.41 14.06 -4.78
CA PHE A 185 -5.34 13.59 -5.81
C PHE A 185 -5.42 14.52 -7.01
N SER A 186 -5.29 15.84 -6.83
CA SER A 186 -5.34 16.81 -7.93
C SER A 186 -4.16 16.69 -8.92
N LYS A 187 -3.05 16.07 -8.52
CA LYS A 187 -1.85 15.89 -9.35
C LYS A 187 -1.77 14.53 -10.04
N LEU A 188 -2.65 13.59 -9.70
CA LEU A 188 -2.66 12.28 -10.35
C LEU A 188 -3.16 12.38 -11.80
N ASN A 189 -2.50 11.67 -12.70
CA ASN A 189 -2.86 11.64 -14.13
C ASN A 189 -3.84 10.51 -14.50
N LYS A 190 -4.36 9.77 -13.49
CA LYS A 190 -5.33 8.69 -13.65
C LYS A 190 -6.61 9.03 -12.87
N SER A 191 -7.76 8.82 -13.49
CA SER A 191 -9.07 9.16 -12.89
C SER A 191 -9.67 8.03 -12.06
N ASN A 192 -9.39 6.74 -12.40
CA ASN A 192 -9.92 5.60 -11.65
C ASN A 192 -9.07 5.31 -10.41
N VAL A 193 -9.13 6.24 -9.46
CA VAL A 193 -8.38 6.20 -8.20
C VAL A 193 -9.32 6.39 -7.01
N GLY A 194 -8.87 6.03 -5.81
CA GLY A 194 -9.65 6.19 -4.59
C GLY A 194 -8.79 6.09 -3.33
N ILE A 195 -9.47 6.09 -2.19
CA ILE A 195 -8.86 5.96 -0.87
C ILE A 195 -9.13 4.54 -0.34
N MET A 196 -8.08 3.85 0.11
CA MET A 196 -8.18 2.73 1.03
C MET A 196 -8.03 3.29 2.44
N LEU A 197 -9.12 3.32 3.18
CA LEU A 197 -9.09 3.79 4.56
C LEU A 197 -8.75 2.63 5.50
N ASP A 198 -7.49 2.56 5.93
CA ASP A 198 -7.11 1.73 7.07
C ASP A 198 -7.37 2.49 8.37
N THR A 199 -8.36 2.01 9.12
CA THR A 199 -8.77 2.64 10.38
C THR A 199 -7.77 2.42 11.51
N GLY A 200 -7.02 1.31 11.48
CA GLY A 200 -5.93 1.03 12.43
C GLY A 200 -4.77 1.99 12.22
N HIS A 201 -4.36 2.19 10.98
CA HIS A 201 -3.36 3.18 10.61
C HIS A 201 -3.81 4.60 11.00
N LEU A 202 -5.07 4.95 10.71
CA LEU A 202 -5.60 6.26 11.06
C LEU A 202 -5.59 6.49 12.57
N MET A 203 -6.04 5.53 13.38
CA MET A 203 -5.99 5.66 14.84
C MET A 203 -4.56 5.86 15.35
N SER A 204 -3.57 5.23 14.72
CA SER A 204 -2.16 5.35 15.10
C SER A 204 -1.54 6.72 14.81
N THR A 205 -2.23 7.61 14.08
CA THR A 205 -1.84 9.02 13.92
C THR A 205 -2.16 9.87 15.15
N ASN A 206 -3.02 9.39 16.05
CA ASN A 206 -3.41 10.11 17.28
C ASN A 206 -3.11 9.24 18.51
N LEU A 207 -2.01 9.55 19.19
CA LEU A 207 -1.53 8.80 20.35
C LEU A 207 -2.32 9.09 21.65
N GLU A 208 -3.22 10.07 21.62
CA GLU A 208 -4.00 10.47 22.80
C GLU A 208 -5.31 9.68 22.94
N LEU A 209 -5.63 8.80 21.98
CA LEU A 209 -6.84 7.98 22.03
C LEU A 209 -6.76 6.95 23.16
N GLN A 210 -7.75 6.99 24.06
CA GLN A 210 -7.79 6.12 25.24
C GLN A 210 -9.03 5.21 25.29
N SER A 211 -9.96 5.35 24.35
CA SER A 211 -11.18 4.57 24.31
C SER A 211 -11.69 4.34 22.89
N GLU A 212 -12.45 3.26 22.69
CA GLU A 212 -13.14 2.98 21.41
C GLU A 212 -14.06 4.13 20.96
N LYS A 213 -14.72 4.79 21.94
CA LYS A 213 -15.59 5.93 21.66
C LYS A 213 -14.82 7.12 21.09
N GLU A 214 -13.64 7.41 21.63
CA GLU A 214 -12.76 8.46 21.11
C GLU A 214 -12.19 8.08 19.75
N ALA A 215 -11.77 6.82 19.55
CA ALA A 215 -11.30 6.32 18.29
C ALA A 215 -12.37 6.44 17.18
N LEU A 216 -13.62 6.02 17.46
CA LEU A 216 -14.73 6.17 16.53
C LEU A 216 -15.04 7.62 16.21
N ALA A 217 -15.02 8.52 17.21
CA ALA A 217 -15.23 9.94 17.01
C ALA A 217 -14.11 10.55 16.14
N TYR A 218 -12.87 10.14 16.36
CA TYR A 218 -11.71 10.57 15.58
C TYR A 218 -11.82 10.14 14.12
N ILE A 219 -12.10 8.85 13.84
CA ILE A 219 -12.31 8.33 12.49
C ILE A 219 -13.41 9.14 11.78
N LYS A 220 -14.58 9.28 12.42
CA LYS A 220 -15.71 10.05 11.84
C LYS A 220 -15.33 11.49 11.52
N LYS A 221 -14.58 12.16 12.41
CA LYS A 221 -14.10 13.52 12.20
C LYS A 221 -13.18 13.61 10.98
N VAL A 222 -12.20 12.70 10.86
CA VAL A 222 -11.28 12.71 9.73
C VAL A 222 -12.02 12.44 8.43
N VAL A 223 -12.87 11.41 8.36
CA VAL A 223 -13.68 11.10 7.16
C VAL A 223 -14.58 12.27 6.77
N HIS A 224 -15.21 12.94 7.74
CA HIS A 224 -16.02 14.14 7.47
C HIS A 224 -15.18 15.26 6.83
N ASN A 225 -13.95 15.46 7.31
CA ASN A 225 -13.05 16.50 6.81
C ASN A 225 -12.50 16.22 5.42
N LEU A 226 -12.55 14.97 4.92
CA LEU A 226 -12.18 14.65 3.55
C LEU A 226 -13.09 15.30 2.48
N GLY A 227 -14.27 15.83 2.88
CA GLY A 227 -15.20 16.46 1.96
C GLY A 227 -15.67 15.50 0.87
N SER A 228 -15.50 15.86 -0.42
CA SER A 228 -15.84 15.02 -1.57
C SER A 228 -14.92 13.80 -1.74
N TYR A 229 -13.72 13.84 -1.19
CA TYR A 229 -12.77 12.72 -1.28
C TYR A 229 -13.22 11.47 -0.50
N LYS A 230 -14.15 11.59 0.46
CA LYS A 230 -14.73 10.45 1.17
C LYS A 230 -15.55 9.52 0.26
N ASP A 231 -15.91 9.98 -0.93
CA ASP A 231 -16.73 9.23 -1.89
C ASP A 231 -15.86 8.53 -2.97
N LEU A 232 -14.52 8.71 -2.92
CA LEU A 232 -13.54 8.03 -3.77
C LEU A 232 -13.19 6.65 -3.21
#